data_c1e9005d2d5df5092b29b0480c38e901
#
_entry.id   c1e9005d2d5df5092b29b0480c38e901
#
_cell.length_a   1.000
_cell.length_b   1.000
_cell.length_c   1.000
_cell.angle_alpha   90.00
_cell.angle_beta   90.00
_cell.angle_gamma   90.00
#
_symmetry.space_group_name_H-M   'P 1'
#
loop_
_entity.id
_entity.type
_entity.pdbx_description
1 polymer ?
#
loop_
_entity_poly.entity_id
_entity_poly.type
_entity_poly.pdbx_seq_one_letter_code
_entity_poly.pdbx_strand_id
1 'polypeptide(L)'
;MTSSAAQAAVNQAFDRIDALNPRLHALITPMREEAYAAADSCTDADPITVALKDNIDVAGVPTTAATPLLQDNVAKVDAPLVARLKEAGAILVGKANMHEWAFGPSGLSTQVAPSVNPWDPARLPGGSSSGSAVVVAAGMSRGAIGSDTGGSIRIPSAFNGISGLRPTWGLVPTRGSLPVSHGFDTLGPMAHRVEDVARLLVMIAGFDPQDPWSRKAPRSEPGAWRSLPVKGLRIGVPSGWFRDGLHPDMAEAFEEALAVFGRLGIETVAIDLDGAEMAPAMVARLVLTDAYALHRERLARERAAFGADLLLRLDIGAGTTGADYADALQWLERWRHQLRGVFGQVDLIVTPTTPGPAPLIDQCGSAPELMRTIARNTYAWSAWNGPSMSVPCGFCREGMPLGMQVSGRPFDEATLFALGHAYQQATDHHMRRPRDMVADRLAKSGFGG
;
A
#
# COMPACT_ATOMS: atom_id res chain seq x y z
N MET A 1 13.47 -29.51 22.80
CA MET A 1 13.45 -29.37 21.34
C MET A 1 13.61 -27.89 21.04
N THR A 2 14.62 -27.50 20.27
CA THR A 2 14.76 -26.12 19.81
C THR A 2 13.61 -25.83 18.83
N SER A 3 12.85 -24.77 19.07
CA SER A 3 11.80 -24.27 18.14
C SER A 3 12.39 -24.02 16.76
N SER A 4 11.71 -24.42 15.68
CA SER A 4 12.13 -24.08 14.32
C SER A 4 12.13 -22.55 14.11
N ALA A 5 12.88 -22.04 13.14
CA ALA A 5 12.88 -20.62 12.81
C ALA A 5 11.44 -20.11 12.51
N ALA A 6 10.63 -20.96 11.86
CA ALA A 6 9.24 -20.64 11.55
C ALA A 6 8.35 -20.55 12.80
N GLN A 7 8.50 -21.49 13.75
CA GLN A 7 7.78 -21.42 15.02
C GLN A 7 8.19 -20.20 15.84
N ALA A 8 9.50 -19.84 15.85
CA ALA A 8 9.98 -18.64 16.51
C ALA A 8 9.37 -17.37 15.90
N ALA A 9 9.30 -17.29 14.57
CA ALA A 9 8.70 -16.16 13.84
C ALA A 9 7.19 -16.03 14.13
N VAL A 10 6.46 -17.16 14.17
CA VAL A 10 5.02 -17.18 14.50
C VAL A 10 4.78 -16.79 15.95
N ASN A 11 5.58 -17.32 16.89
CA ASN A 11 5.50 -16.94 18.30
C ASN A 11 5.69 -15.42 18.45
N GLN A 12 6.77 -14.86 17.88
CA GLN A 12 7.02 -13.42 17.91
C GLN A 12 5.87 -12.61 17.31
N ALA A 13 5.30 -13.06 16.19
CA ALA A 13 4.17 -12.38 15.57
C ALA A 13 2.96 -12.36 16.52
N PHE A 14 2.57 -13.51 17.08
CA PHE A 14 1.38 -13.58 17.94
C PHE A 14 1.59 -12.96 19.32
N ASP A 15 2.78 -12.98 19.90
CA ASP A 15 3.09 -12.22 21.11
C ASP A 15 2.82 -10.72 20.88
N ARG A 16 3.21 -10.18 19.73
CA ARG A 16 2.94 -8.78 19.38
C ARG A 16 1.48 -8.53 18.99
N ILE A 17 0.83 -9.45 18.29
CA ILE A 17 -0.60 -9.36 17.96
C ILE A 17 -1.41 -9.30 19.24
N ASP A 18 -1.18 -10.19 20.19
CA ASP A 18 -1.92 -10.24 21.46
C ASP A 18 -1.71 -8.97 22.30
N ALA A 19 -0.49 -8.44 22.31
CA ALA A 19 -0.16 -7.24 23.07
C ALA A 19 -0.70 -5.94 22.44
N LEU A 20 -0.72 -5.84 21.12
CA LEU A 20 -0.92 -4.57 20.40
C LEU A 20 -2.25 -4.50 19.64
N ASN A 21 -2.75 -5.61 19.07
CA ASN A 21 -3.97 -5.58 18.24
C ASN A 21 -5.21 -5.07 18.98
N PRO A 22 -5.41 -5.34 20.28
CA PRO A 22 -6.55 -4.78 21.04
C PRO A 22 -6.58 -3.23 21.08
N ARG A 23 -5.46 -2.58 20.79
CA ARG A 23 -5.32 -1.11 20.77
C ARG A 23 -5.15 -0.54 19.38
N LEU A 24 -4.47 -1.27 18.49
CA LEU A 24 -4.15 -0.80 17.15
C LEU A 24 -5.19 -1.24 16.11
N HIS A 25 -6.01 -2.23 16.41
CA HIS A 25 -7.04 -2.78 15.53
C HIS A 25 -6.51 -3.06 14.11
N ALA A 26 -5.28 -3.57 14.02
CA ALA A 26 -4.60 -3.81 12.75
C ALA A 26 -5.12 -5.07 12.03
N LEU A 27 -5.57 -6.08 12.80
CA LEU A 27 -6.18 -7.31 12.28
C LEU A 27 -7.64 -7.40 12.70
N ILE A 28 -8.52 -7.76 11.74
CA ILE A 28 -9.92 -8.12 11.97
C ILE A 28 -9.97 -9.60 12.40
N THR A 29 -9.30 -10.49 11.64
CA THR A 29 -9.32 -11.93 11.88
C THR A 29 -7.89 -12.46 12.00
N PRO A 30 -7.36 -12.66 13.23
CA PRO A 30 -6.12 -13.41 13.42
C PRO A 30 -6.29 -14.87 12.99
N MET A 31 -5.28 -15.43 12.28
CA MET A 31 -5.27 -16.80 11.76
C MET A 31 -4.21 -17.63 12.51
N ARG A 32 -4.44 -17.81 13.81
CA ARG A 32 -3.44 -18.41 14.72
C ARG A 32 -3.20 -19.90 14.41
N GLU A 33 -4.27 -20.67 14.32
CA GLU A 33 -4.17 -22.12 14.10
C GLU A 33 -3.51 -22.45 12.76
N GLU A 34 -3.91 -21.75 11.71
CA GLU A 34 -3.35 -21.89 10.37
C GLU A 34 -1.86 -21.49 10.33
N ALA A 35 -1.49 -20.42 11.05
CA ALA A 35 -0.10 -19.96 11.10
C ALA A 35 0.80 -20.98 11.80
N TYR A 36 0.37 -21.56 12.93
CA TYR A 36 1.14 -22.58 13.60
C TYR A 36 1.23 -23.88 12.78
N ALA A 37 0.14 -24.30 12.14
CA ALA A 37 0.15 -25.47 11.25
C ALA A 37 1.09 -25.27 10.05
N ALA A 38 1.13 -24.05 9.47
CA ALA A 38 2.08 -23.71 8.42
C ALA A 38 3.53 -23.70 8.92
N ALA A 39 3.78 -23.20 10.14
CA ALA A 39 5.12 -23.18 10.73
C ALA A 39 5.67 -24.57 11.01
N ASP A 40 4.82 -25.54 11.36
CA ASP A 40 5.24 -26.94 11.62
C ASP A 40 5.77 -27.62 10.35
N SER A 41 5.31 -27.23 9.19
CA SER A 41 5.73 -27.76 7.87
C SER A 41 6.76 -26.89 7.15
N CYS A 42 7.05 -25.68 7.66
CA CYS A 42 7.96 -24.73 7.02
C CYS A 42 9.41 -25.13 7.25
N THR A 43 10.16 -25.29 6.18
CA THR A 43 11.60 -25.60 6.20
C THR A 43 12.48 -24.39 5.84
N ASP A 44 11.89 -23.22 5.57
CA ASP A 44 12.62 -21.99 5.24
C ASP A 44 13.45 -21.55 6.44
N ALA A 45 14.74 -21.26 6.22
CA ALA A 45 15.63 -20.76 7.25
C ALA A 45 15.35 -19.27 7.60
N ASP A 46 14.69 -18.54 6.71
CA ASP A 46 14.27 -17.14 6.88
C ASP A 46 12.77 -16.97 6.59
N PRO A 47 11.90 -17.56 7.43
CA PRO A 47 10.45 -17.57 7.20
C PRO A 47 9.87 -16.17 7.18
N ILE A 48 8.87 -15.94 6.31
CA ILE A 48 8.18 -14.67 6.23
C ILE A 48 6.72 -14.81 6.69
N THR A 49 6.36 -14.06 7.75
CA THR A 49 4.97 -13.90 8.17
C THR A 49 4.29 -12.83 7.36
N VAL A 50 3.01 -13.03 6.97
CA VAL A 50 2.27 -12.15 6.07
C VAL A 50 0.85 -11.94 6.57
N ALA A 51 0.42 -10.68 6.67
CA ALA A 51 -0.98 -10.32 6.84
C ALA A 51 -1.62 -9.98 5.49
N LEU A 52 -2.88 -10.32 5.31
CA LEU A 52 -3.62 -10.07 4.06
C LEU A 52 -4.71 -9.04 4.30
N LYS A 53 -4.79 -8.01 3.48
CA LYS A 53 -5.91 -7.05 3.53
C LYS A 53 -7.24 -7.80 3.43
N ASP A 54 -8.23 -7.36 4.20
CA ASP A 54 -9.49 -8.10 4.36
C ASP A 54 -10.47 -7.98 3.18
N ASN A 55 -9.98 -7.57 2.03
CA ASN A 55 -10.66 -7.72 0.74
C ASN A 55 -10.10 -8.87 -0.12
N ILE A 56 -9.17 -9.69 0.40
CA ILE A 56 -8.50 -10.79 -0.30
C ILE A 56 -9.01 -12.13 0.27
N ASP A 57 -9.48 -13.01 -0.57
CA ASP A 57 -10.07 -14.30 -0.19
C ASP A 57 -9.01 -15.30 0.26
N VAL A 58 -9.27 -15.88 1.45
CA VAL A 58 -8.58 -17.05 1.98
C VAL A 58 -9.62 -18.13 2.24
N ALA A 59 -9.44 -19.33 1.70
CA ALA A 59 -10.39 -20.43 1.85
C ALA A 59 -10.66 -20.73 3.34
N GLY A 60 -11.94 -20.78 3.70
CA GLY A 60 -12.39 -21.06 5.05
C GLY A 60 -12.35 -19.85 6.01
N VAL A 61 -11.86 -18.69 5.58
CA VAL A 61 -11.73 -17.47 6.40
C VAL A 61 -12.68 -16.40 5.88
N PRO A 62 -13.35 -15.61 6.75
CA PRO A 62 -14.17 -14.49 6.32
C PRO A 62 -13.38 -13.43 5.54
N THR A 63 -13.99 -12.90 4.48
CA THR A 63 -13.52 -11.72 3.73
C THR A 63 -14.59 -10.66 3.88
N THR A 64 -14.40 -9.78 4.88
CA THR A 64 -15.46 -8.85 5.32
C THR A 64 -15.39 -7.49 4.67
N ALA A 65 -14.26 -7.12 4.04
CA ALA A 65 -14.01 -5.76 3.54
C ALA A 65 -14.32 -4.66 4.59
N ALA A 66 -14.16 -4.98 5.88
CA ALA A 66 -14.49 -4.11 7.02
C ALA A 66 -15.93 -3.56 6.97
N THR A 67 -16.90 -4.34 6.48
CA THR A 67 -18.31 -3.99 6.41
C THR A 67 -19.19 -5.09 7.05
N PRO A 68 -20.27 -4.73 7.75
CA PRO A 68 -21.21 -5.70 8.30
C PRO A 68 -21.94 -6.50 7.21
N LEU A 69 -22.03 -5.97 5.99
CA LEU A 69 -22.65 -6.63 4.84
C LEU A 69 -21.98 -7.96 4.43
N LEU A 70 -20.72 -8.16 4.82
CA LEU A 70 -19.91 -9.32 4.44
C LEU A 70 -19.32 -10.06 5.65
N GLN A 71 -19.82 -9.84 6.88
CA GLN A 71 -19.26 -10.49 8.06
C GLN A 71 -19.30 -12.03 8.00
N ASP A 72 -20.26 -12.60 7.29
CA ASP A 72 -20.43 -14.04 7.10
C ASP A 72 -19.98 -14.53 5.70
N ASN A 73 -19.28 -13.67 4.94
CA ASN A 73 -18.78 -14.01 3.61
C ASN A 73 -17.49 -14.83 3.72
N VAL A 74 -17.62 -16.14 3.87
CA VAL A 74 -16.51 -17.09 3.96
C VAL A 74 -16.13 -17.56 2.56
N ALA A 75 -14.89 -17.28 2.14
CA ALA A 75 -14.37 -17.70 0.85
C ALA A 75 -14.25 -19.22 0.76
N LYS A 76 -14.65 -19.82 -0.38
CA LYS A 76 -14.58 -21.26 -0.61
C LYS A 76 -13.22 -21.72 -1.17
N VAL A 77 -12.51 -20.79 -1.82
CA VAL A 77 -11.21 -21.02 -2.46
C VAL A 77 -10.28 -19.86 -2.17
N ASP A 78 -9.00 -20.15 -2.14
CA ASP A 78 -7.97 -19.10 -2.04
C ASP A 78 -7.97 -18.21 -3.30
N ALA A 79 -7.73 -16.92 -3.13
CA ALA A 79 -7.31 -16.06 -4.23
C ALA A 79 -5.99 -16.61 -4.83
N PRO A 80 -5.73 -16.46 -6.14
CA PRO A 80 -4.51 -17.00 -6.78
C PRO A 80 -3.22 -16.56 -6.09
N LEU A 81 -3.17 -15.30 -5.64
CA LEU A 81 -2.00 -14.81 -4.90
C LEU A 81 -1.83 -15.51 -3.54
N VAL A 82 -2.93 -15.87 -2.87
CA VAL A 82 -2.90 -16.57 -1.57
C VAL A 82 -2.40 -17.99 -1.75
N ALA A 83 -2.89 -18.70 -2.77
CA ALA A 83 -2.40 -20.04 -3.10
C ALA A 83 -0.88 -20.01 -3.38
N ARG A 84 -0.40 -19.02 -4.14
CA ARG A 84 1.04 -18.83 -4.41
C ARG A 84 1.85 -18.49 -3.16
N LEU A 85 1.34 -17.65 -2.25
CA LEU A 85 2.00 -17.36 -0.98
C LEU A 85 2.18 -18.64 -0.15
N LYS A 86 1.12 -19.45 -0.02
CA LYS A 86 1.16 -20.72 0.70
C LYS A 86 2.14 -21.70 0.03
N GLU A 87 2.12 -21.82 -1.29
CA GLU A 87 3.04 -22.67 -2.06
C GLU A 87 4.50 -22.23 -1.89
N ALA A 88 4.75 -20.92 -1.80
CA ALA A 88 6.08 -20.35 -1.56
C ALA A 88 6.52 -20.39 -0.07
N GLY A 89 5.72 -21.00 0.82
CA GLY A 89 6.06 -21.16 2.23
C GLY A 89 5.85 -19.92 3.10
N ALA A 90 5.10 -18.91 2.63
CA ALA A 90 4.73 -17.77 3.46
C ALA A 90 3.71 -18.18 4.54
N ILE A 91 3.87 -17.66 5.75
CA ILE A 91 3.02 -17.96 6.91
C ILE A 91 2.00 -16.84 7.09
N LEU A 92 0.72 -17.14 6.85
CA LEU A 92 -0.36 -16.17 6.96
C LEU A 92 -0.78 -15.99 8.42
N VAL A 93 -0.69 -14.77 8.95
CA VAL A 93 -0.99 -14.47 10.37
C VAL A 93 -2.38 -13.86 10.59
N GLY A 94 -3.07 -13.41 9.53
CA GLY A 94 -4.43 -12.87 9.66
C GLY A 94 -4.89 -11.99 8.54
N LYS A 95 -6.19 -11.60 8.64
CA LYS A 95 -6.85 -10.64 7.75
C LYS A 95 -6.73 -9.24 8.36
N ALA A 96 -6.08 -8.34 7.62
CA ALA A 96 -5.76 -6.99 8.06
C ALA A 96 -6.95 -6.04 7.85
N ASN A 97 -7.19 -5.20 8.85
CA ASN A 97 -8.20 -4.16 8.82
C ASN A 97 -7.96 -3.18 7.65
N MET A 98 -9.02 -2.50 7.24
CA MET A 98 -8.98 -1.65 6.07
C MET A 98 -10.08 -0.60 6.11
N HIS A 99 -9.99 0.41 5.26
CA HIS A 99 -11.13 1.29 4.99
C HIS A 99 -12.25 0.47 4.34
N GLU A 100 -13.49 0.72 4.74
CA GLU A 100 -14.67 -0.02 4.26
C GLU A 100 -14.67 -0.14 2.73
N TRP A 101 -14.87 -1.37 2.22
CA TRP A 101 -14.85 -1.72 0.78
C TRP A 101 -13.58 -1.28 0.03
N ALA A 102 -12.44 -1.14 0.71
CA ALA A 102 -11.20 -0.63 0.16
C ALA A 102 -11.29 0.80 -0.41
N PHE A 103 -12.33 1.57 -0.06
CA PHE A 103 -12.70 2.79 -0.75
C PHE A 103 -12.55 4.05 0.10
N GLY A 104 -11.32 4.44 0.41
CA GLY A 104 -10.98 5.69 1.09
C GLY A 104 -9.54 5.74 1.61
N PRO A 105 -8.93 6.95 1.65
CA PRO A 105 -7.52 7.11 1.95
C PRO A 105 -7.21 7.32 3.44
N SER A 106 -8.22 7.44 4.32
CA SER A 106 -8.02 7.75 5.75
C SER A 106 -7.75 6.52 6.61
N GLY A 107 -8.40 5.40 6.33
CA GLY A 107 -8.41 4.23 7.21
C GLY A 107 -9.37 4.36 8.40
N LEU A 108 -10.15 5.45 8.49
CA LEU A 108 -11.08 5.70 9.61
C LEU A 108 -12.51 5.22 9.34
N SER A 109 -12.99 5.36 8.11
CA SER A 109 -14.34 4.97 7.76
C SER A 109 -14.45 3.46 7.65
N THR A 110 -14.72 2.81 8.76
CA THR A 110 -14.91 1.36 8.86
C THR A 110 -16.07 1.07 9.79
N GLN A 111 -16.78 -0.01 9.52
CA GLN A 111 -17.87 -0.51 10.37
C GLN A 111 -17.35 -1.35 11.55
N VAL A 112 -16.05 -1.55 11.60
CA VAL A 112 -15.31 -2.10 12.73
C VAL A 112 -14.44 -1.00 13.34
N ALA A 113 -13.85 -1.22 14.51
CA ALA A 113 -12.93 -0.24 15.11
C ALA A 113 -11.80 0.10 14.14
N PRO A 114 -11.55 1.39 13.81
CA PRO A 114 -10.55 1.77 12.84
C PRO A 114 -9.13 1.43 13.30
N SER A 115 -8.24 1.15 12.34
CA SER A 115 -6.82 0.98 12.64
C SER A 115 -6.23 2.28 13.21
N VAL A 116 -5.34 2.15 14.18
CA VAL A 116 -4.68 3.28 14.86
C VAL A 116 -3.23 3.41 14.38
N ASN A 117 -2.79 4.62 14.07
CA ASN A 117 -1.41 4.88 13.67
C ASN A 117 -0.46 4.59 14.86
N PRO A 118 0.51 3.68 14.75
CA PRO A 118 1.37 3.29 15.86
C PRO A 118 2.41 4.35 16.22
N TRP A 119 2.66 5.36 15.36
CA TRP A 119 3.56 6.47 15.65
C TRP A 119 2.89 7.54 16.51
N ASP A 120 1.62 7.84 16.19
CA ASP A 120 0.79 8.80 16.93
C ASP A 120 -0.70 8.44 16.76
N PRO A 121 -1.39 8.00 17.83
CA PRO A 121 -2.81 7.64 17.78
C PRO A 121 -3.75 8.79 17.38
N ALA A 122 -3.32 10.04 17.49
CA ALA A 122 -4.11 11.20 17.07
C ALA A 122 -4.06 11.46 15.56
N ARG A 123 -3.25 10.68 14.81
CA ARG A 123 -3.03 10.87 13.38
C ARG A 123 -3.60 9.74 12.55
N LEU A 124 -3.89 10.04 11.27
CA LEU A 124 -4.41 9.05 10.33
C LEU A 124 -3.43 7.87 10.17
N PRO A 125 -3.90 6.62 10.16
CA PRO A 125 -3.08 5.48 9.73
C PRO A 125 -2.86 5.44 8.21
N GLY A 126 -3.66 6.22 7.46
CA GLY A 126 -3.73 6.10 6.01
C GLY A 126 -4.53 4.88 5.56
N GLY A 127 -5.02 4.92 4.31
CA GLY A 127 -5.87 3.86 3.77
C GLY A 127 -5.78 3.77 2.24
N SER A 128 -6.46 2.78 1.71
CA SER A 128 -7.41 1.85 2.36
C SER A 128 -6.76 0.63 3.02
N SER A 129 -5.45 0.35 2.82
CA SER A 129 -4.74 -0.77 3.44
C SER A 129 -4.16 -0.38 4.82
N SER A 130 -5.02 0.20 5.70
CA SER A 130 -4.61 0.75 6.98
C SER A 130 -4.02 -0.31 7.92
N GLY A 131 -4.75 -1.39 8.17
CA GLY A 131 -4.28 -2.48 9.01
C GLY A 131 -3.05 -3.18 8.44
N SER A 132 -2.96 -3.33 7.09
CA SER A 132 -1.77 -3.90 6.44
C SER A 132 -0.49 -3.07 6.74
N ALA A 133 -0.60 -1.74 6.75
CA ALA A 133 0.53 -0.88 7.10
C ALA A 133 0.84 -0.94 8.60
N VAL A 134 -0.19 -0.85 9.44
CA VAL A 134 -0.06 -0.85 10.90
C VAL A 134 0.54 -2.18 11.41
N VAL A 135 0.10 -3.32 10.87
CA VAL A 135 0.60 -4.65 11.30
C VAL A 135 2.11 -4.78 11.03
N VAL A 136 2.58 -4.25 9.89
CA VAL A 136 4.01 -4.22 9.55
C VAL A 136 4.76 -3.23 10.44
N ALA A 137 4.30 -1.98 10.52
CA ALA A 137 4.95 -0.92 11.29
C ALA A 137 5.09 -1.29 12.78
N ALA A 138 4.08 -1.96 13.35
CA ALA A 138 4.09 -2.44 14.72
C ALA A 138 4.81 -3.78 14.92
N GLY A 139 5.36 -4.39 13.86
CA GLY A 139 6.10 -5.66 13.94
C GLY A 139 5.24 -6.87 14.28
N MET A 140 3.92 -6.81 14.06
CA MET A 140 3.01 -7.97 14.21
C MET A 140 3.13 -8.95 13.04
N SER A 141 3.69 -8.51 11.91
CA SER A 141 4.04 -9.33 10.77
C SER A 141 5.25 -8.74 10.05
N ARG A 142 6.06 -9.59 9.41
CA ARG A 142 7.21 -9.14 8.62
C ARG A 142 6.78 -8.43 7.34
N GLY A 143 5.68 -8.88 6.74
CA GLY A 143 5.11 -8.28 5.56
C GLY A 143 3.59 -8.31 5.55
N ALA A 144 3.00 -7.59 4.61
CA ALA A 144 1.57 -7.63 4.35
C ALA A 144 1.28 -7.49 2.85
N ILE A 145 0.10 -7.94 2.44
CA ILE A 145 -0.44 -7.66 1.10
C ILE A 145 -1.58 -6.67 1.26
N GLY A 146 -1.51 -5.58 0.50
CA GLY A 146 -2.55 -4.57 0.37
C GLY A 146 -3.16 -4.53 -1.01
N SER A 147 -4.09 -3.59 -1.23
CA SER A 147 -4.59 -3.22 -2.56
C SER A 147 -4.42 -1.72 -2.79
N ASP A 148 -4.14 -1.31 -4.02
CA ASP A 148 -3.92 0.08 -4.41
C ASP A 148 -4.70 0.41 -5.69
N THR A 149 -5.71 1.23 -5.56
CA THR A 149 -6.49 1.80 -6.67
C THR A 149 -6.00 3.23 -6.97
N GLY A 150 -5.90 4.06 -5.94
CA GLY A 150 -5.50 5.46 -6.05
C GLY A 150 -4.33 5.87 -5.13
N GLY A 151 -3.67 4.90 -4.46
CA GLY A 151 -2.63 5.16 -3.47
C GLY A 151 -2.75 4.29 -2.21
N SER A 152 -3.67 3.33 -2.21
CA SER A 152 -4.07 2.61 -0.99
C SER A 152 -3.05 1.61 -0.42
N ILE A 153 -1.91 1.40 -1.06
CA ILE A 153 -0.70 0.80 -0.49
C ILE A 153 0.28 1.90 -0.10
N ARG A 154 0.52 2.85 -1.01
CA ARG A 154 1.58 3.86 -0.91
C ARG A 154 1.32 4.88 0.20
N ILE A 155 0.10 5.40 0.31
CA ILE A 155 -0.30 6.36 1.35
C ILE A 155 -0.12 5.78 2.75
N PRO A 156 -0.74 4.62 3.12
CA PRO A 156 -0.52 4.06 4.44
C PRO A 156 0.93 3.63 4.67
N SER A 157 1.69 3.23 3.65
CA SER A 157 3.13 2.96 3.79
C SER A 157 3.90 4.21 4.19
N ALA A 158 3.64 5.36 3.54
CA ALA A 158 4.28 6.63 3.88
C ALA A 158 3.95 7.06 5.31
N PHE A 159 2.68 6.96 5.72
CA PHE A 159 2.23 7.38 7.05
C PHE A 159 2.67 6.47 8.19
N ASN A 160 3.07 5.23 7.88
CA ASN A 160 3.53 4.26 8.87
C ASN A 160 5.04 3.97 8.80
N GLY A 161 5.79 4.66 7.93
CA GLY A 161 7.25 4.53 7.86
C GLY A 161 7.74 3.19 7.33
N ILE A 162 7.01 2.60 6.39
CA ILE A 162 7.34 1.34 5.74
C ILE A 162 7.42 1.51 4.21
N SER A 163 7.95 0.51 3.53
CA SER A 163 7.96 0.44 2.06
C SER A 163 6.73 -0.30 1.56
N GLY A 164 6.11 0.20 0.48
CA GLY A 164 4.94 -0.44 -0.12
C GLY A 164 4.91 -0.23 -1.63
N LEU A 165 4.69 -1.33 -2.36
CA LEU A 165 4.69 -1.34 -3.81
C LEU A 165 3.27 -1.50 -4.37
N ARG A 166 2.85 -0.53 -5.19
CA ARG A 166 1.86 -0.72 -6.23
C ARG A 166 2.58 -1.32 -7.43
N PRO A 167 2.41 -2.61 -7.76
CA PRO A 167 3.08 -3.20 -8.93
C PRO A 167 2.43 -2.73 -10.24
N THR A 168 3.04 -3.06 -11.36
CA THR A 168 2.43 -2.90 -12.68
C THR A 168 1.04 -3.52 -12.71
N TRP A 169 0.07 -2.78 -13.24
CA TRP A 169 -1.30 -3.24 -13.33
C TRP A 169 -1.40 -4.55 -14.13
N GLY A 170 -2.06 -5.54 -13.53
CA GLY A 170 -2.22 -6.88 -14.07
C GLY A 170 -1.04 -7.83 -13.85
N LEU A 171 0.08 -7.40 -13.24
CA LEU A 171 1.21 -8.27 -12.87
C LEU A 171 0.81 -9.29 -11.78
N VAL A 172 0.04 -8.84 -10.80
CA VAL A 172 -0.56 -9.68 -9.76
C VAL A 172 -2.05 -9.84 -10.09
N PRO A 173 -2.59 -11.06 -10.19
CA PRO A 173 -4.01 -11.28 -10.42
C PRO A 173 -4.87 -10.68 -9.31
N THR A 174 -5.99 -10.09 -9.68
CA THR A 174 -6.98 -9.51 -8.76
C THR A 174 -8.16 -10.44 -8.49
N ARG A 175 -8.27 -11.57 -9.18
CA ARG A 175 -9.30 -12.60 -8.93
C ARG A 175 -9.24 -13.08 -7.49
N GLY A 176 -10.40 -13.20 -6.82
CA GLY A 176 -10.47 -13.51 -5.40
C GLY A 176 -10.16 -12.31 -4.51
N SER A 177 -10.25 -11.10 -5.04
CA SER A 177 -10.31 -9.88 -4.23
C SER A 177 -11.56 -9.07 -4.55
N LEU A 178 -12.09 -8.37 -3.54
CA LEU A 178 -13.20 -7.45 -3.73
C LEU A 178 -12.71 -6.16 -4.38
N PRO A 179 -13.25 -5.79 -5.56
CA PRO A 179 -12.74 -4.67 -6.35
C PRO A 179 -13.28 -3.31 -5.91
N VAL A 180 -12.57 -2.26 -6.30
CA VAL A 180 -13.04 -0.86 -6.31
C VAL A 180 -13.19 -0.37 -7.76
N SER A 181 -12.17 -0.58 -8.59
CA SER A 181 -12.16 -0.24 -10.02
C SER A 181 -11.17 -1.15 -10.74
N HIS A 182 -11.68 -2.05 -11.56
CA HIS A 182 -10.85 -3.03 -12.27
C HIS A 182 -9.76 -2.39 -13.17
N GLY A 183 -9.99 -1.19 -13.68
CA GLY A 183 -9.02 -0.45 -14.49
C GLY A 183 -7.83 0.10 -13.70
N PHE A 184 -7.92 0.13 -12.37
CA PHE A 184 -6.92 0.74 -11.49
C PHE A 184 -6.43 -0.18 -10.38
N ASP A 185 -7.21 -1.18 -9.98
CA ASP A 185 -6.87 -2.04 -8.84
C ASP A 185 -5.60 -2.85 -9.08
N THR A 186 -4.72 -2.85 -8.09
CA THR A 186 -3.56 -3.74 -8.01
C THR A 186 -3.46 -4.30 -6.58
N LEU A 187 -2.91 -5.50 -6.46
CA LEU A 187 -2.56 -6.10 -5.19
C LEU A 187 -1.04 -6.09 -5.07
N GLY A 188 -0.52 -5.68 -3.91
CA GLY A 188 0.92 -5.52 -3.78
C GLY A 188 1.44 -5.60 -2.35
N PRO A 189 2.76 -5.83 -2.21
CA PRO A 189 3.43 -6.06 -0.94
C PRO A 189 3.77 -4.78 -0.19
N MET A 190 3.82 -4.92 1.14
CA MET A 190 4.22 -3.90 2.11
C MET A 190 5.16 -4.55 3.13
N ALA A 191 6.31 -3.93 3.40
CA ALA A 191 7.29 -4.38 4.40
C ALA A 191 8.21 -3.22 4.81
N HIS A 192 9.02 -3.39 5.85
CA HIS A 192 10.01 -2.37 6.20
C HIS A 192 11.13 -2.27 5.16
N ARG A 193 11.62 -3.42 4.69
CA ARG A 193 12.74 -3.50 3.74
C ARG A 193 12.23 -3.67 2.32
N VAL A 194 12.83 -2.95 1.39
CA VAL A 194 12.58 -3.14 -0.05
C VAL A 194 12.89 -4.57 -0.48
N GLU A 195 13.86 -5.22 0.14
CA GLU A 195 14.19 -6.62 -0.11
C GLU A 195 13.01 -7.58 0.20
N ASP A 196 12.31 -7.36 1.33
CA ASP A 196 11.11 -8.14 1.68
C ASP A 196 9.92 -7.80 0.76
N VAL A 197 9.78 -6.53 0.32
CA VAL A 197 8.81 -6.14 -0.69
C VAL A 197 9.05 -6.89 -2.00
N ALA A 198 10.30 -6.94 -2.46
CA ALA A 198 10.67 -7.66 -3.67
C ALA A 198 10.44 -9.17 -3.55
N ARG A 199 10.78 -9.76 -2.39
CA ARG A 199 10.54 -11.19 -2.10
C ARG A 199 9.05 -11.53 -2.15
N LEU A 200 8.22 -10.72 -1.51
CA LEU A 200 6.76 -10.90 -1.51
C LEU A 200 6.17 -10.73 -2.91
N LEU A 201 6.66 -9.76 -3.71
CA LEU A 201 6.20 -9.61 -5.09
C LEU A 201 6.47 -10.88 -5.92
N VAL A 202 7.67 -11.46 -5.80
CA VAL A 202 8.01 -12.72 -6.50
C VAL A 202 7.05 -13.85 -6.12
N MET A 203 6.64 -13.91 -4.85
CA MET A 203 5.69 -14.94 -4.39
C MET A 203 4.28 -14.77 -4.97
N ILE A 204 3.80 -13.52 -5.17
CA ILE A 204 2.40 -13.26 -5.56
C ILE A 204 2.20 -12.98 -7.06
N ALA A 205 3.27 -12.55 -7.77
CA ALA A 205 3.19 -12.22 -9.17
C ALA A 205 2.98 -13.44 -10.07
N GLY A 206 2.31 -13.22 -11.19
CA GLY A 206 2.17 -14.25 -12.23
C GLY A 206 0.82 -14.19 -12.94
N PHE A 207 0.80 -14.67 -14.17
CA PHE A 207 -0.39 -14.68 -15.01
C PHE A 207 -1.44 -15.69 -14.52
N ASP A 208 -2.70 -15.24 -14.47
CA ASP A 208 -3.87 -16.10 -14.25
C ASP A 208 -4.80 -16.01 -15.47
N PRO A 209 -4.99 -17.10 -16.22
CA PRO A 209 -5.84 -17.09 -17.42
C PRO A 209 -7.33 -16.91 -17.11
N GLN A 210 -7.75 -17.07 -15.85
CA GLN A 210 -9.13 -16.84 -15.41
C GLN A 210 -9.40 -15.42 -14.95
N ASP A 211 -8.35 -14.59 -14.82
CA ASP A 211 -8.49 -13.18 -14.49
C ASP A 211 -8.36 -12.34 -15.78
N PRO A 212 -9.44 -11.70 -16.25
CA PRO A 212 -9.41 -10.91 -17.48
C PRO A 212 -8.46 -9.71 -17.42
N TRP A 213 -8.07 -9.30 -16.21
CA TRP A 213 -7.18 -8.18 -15.96
C TRP A 213 -5.72 -8.58 -15.79
N SER A 214 -5.45 -9.89 -15.62
CA SER A 214 -4.09 -10.40 -15.47
C SER A 214 -3.30 -10.30 -16.78
N ARG A 215 -2.02 -9.98 -16.66
CA ARG A 215 -1.12 -9.79 -17.80
C ARG A 215 0.12 -10.67 -17.69
N LYS A 216 0.58 -11.17 -18.83
CA LYS A 216 1.87 -11.88 -18.90
C LYS A 216 2.99 -10.86 -18.80
N ALA A 217 3.79 -10.96 -17.73
CA ALA A 217 5.01 -10.18 -17.60
C ALA A 217 6.13 -10.74 -18.50
N PRO A 218 7.09 -9.91 -18.92
CA PRO A 218 8.37 -10.39 -19.43
C PRO A 218 9.02 -11.32 -18.41
N ARG A 219 9.75 -12.34 -18.85
CA ARG A 219 10.49 -13.21 -17.94
C ARG A 219 11.62 -12.42 -17.28
N SER A 220 11.68 -12.44 -15.96
CA SER A 220 12.80 -11.94 -15.17
C SER A 220 13.23 -13.01 -14.17
N GLU A 221 14.52 -13.11 -13.91
CA GLU A 221 15.04 -14.00 -12.87
C GLU A 221 14.70 -13.41 -11.49
N PRO A 222 14.17 -14.22 -10.55
CA PRO A 222 13.96 -13.78 -9.18
C PRO A 222 15.26 -13.27 -8.56
N GLY A 223 15.25 -12.04 -8.04
CA GLY A 223 16.42 -11.44 -7.41
C GLY A 223 17.46 -10.82 -8.35
N ALA A 224 17.25 -10.84 -9.67
CA ALA A 224 18.13 -10.17 -10.65
C ALA A 224 18.34 -8.67 -10.35
N TRP A 225 17.38 -8.03 -9.72
CA TRP A 225 17.47 -6.63 -9.31
C TRP A 225 18.66 -6.33 -8.38
N ARG A 226 19.17 -7.31 -7.61
CA ARG A 226 20.32 -7.14 -6.71
C ARG A 226 21.64 -6.85 -7.46
N SER A 227 21.73 -7.28 -8.71
CA SER A 227 22.90 -7.04 -9.56
C SER A 227 22.74 -5.85 -10.49
N LEU A 228 21.59 -5.19 -10.52
CA LEU A 228 21.37 -4.01 -11.35
C LEU A 228 22.16 -2.81 -10.78
N PRO A 229 23.01 -2.16 -11.59
CA PRO A 229 23.73 -0.98 -11.15
C PRO A 229 22.77 0.20 -11.01
N VAL A 230 22.86 0.92 -9.89
CA VAL A 230 22.10 2.17 -9.71
C VAL A 230 22.91 3.40 -10.16
N LYS A 231 24.24 3.29 -10.18
CA LYS A 231 25.10 4.37 -10.68
C LYS A 231 24.83 4.60 -12.17
N GLY A 232 24.61 5.85 -12.52
CA GLY A 232 24.31 6.26 -13.88
C GLY A 232 22.83 6.20 -14.27
N LEU A 233 21.94 5.75 -13.36
CA LEU A 233 20.50 5.91 -13.58
C LEU A 233 20.15 7.40 -13.67
N ARG A 234 19.19 7.71 -14.53
CA ARG A 234 18.62 9.04 -14.69
C ARG A 234 17.25 9.08 -14.05
N ILE A 235 17.10 9.89 -13.00
CA ILE A 235 15.83 10.01 -12.26
C ILE A 235 15.17 11.35 -12.59
N GLY A 236 13.99 11.28 -13.17
CA GLY A 236 13.16 12.46 -13.41
C GLY A 236 12.60 13.03 -12.09
N VAL A 237 12.78 14.31 -11.87
CA VAL A 237 12.23 15.05 -10.72
C VAL A 237 11.30 16.11 -11.26
N PRO A 238 9.95 15.91 -11.16
CA PRO A 238 9.01 16.90 -11.65
C PRO A 238 8.99 18.16 -10.75
N SER A 239 8.85 19.31 -11.39
CA SER A 239 8.55 20.60 -10.77
C SER A 239 7.04 20.78 -10.52
N GLY A 240 6.64 21.96 -10.06
CA GLY A 240 5.24 22.37 -9.96
C GLY A 240 4.40 21.48 -9.05
N TRP A 241 3.30 20.94 -9.57
CA TRP A 241 2.26 20.23 -8.81
C TRP A 241 2.76 19.29 -7.70
N PHE A 242 3.77 18.49 -7.96
CA PHE A 242 4.28 17.51 -6.99
C PHE A 242 5.09 18.13 -5.86
N ARG A 243 5.57 19.37 -6.05
CA ARG A 243 6.42 20.10 -5.08
C ARG A 243 5.71 21.30 -4.46
N ASP A 244 4.64 21.78 -5.08
CA ASP A 244 3.89 22.93 -4.60
C ASP A 244 3.08 22.59 -3.35
N GLY A 245 3.15 23.45 -2.33
CA GLY A 245 2.37 23.30 -1.09
C GLY A 245 2.77 22.10 -0.25
N LEU A 246 3.99 21.59 -0.37
CA LEU A 246 4.52 20.57 0.52
C LEU A 246 4.66 21.12 1.95
N HIS A 247 4.46 20.23 2.93
CA HIS A 247 4.86 20.52 4.30
C HIS A 247 6.38 20.82 4.32
N PRO A 248 6.86 21.83 5.07
CA PRO A 248 8.28 22.19 5.08
C PRO A 248 9.22 21.00 5.35
N ASP A 249 8.88 20.17 6.33
CA ASP A 249 9.70 18.99 6.66
C ASP A 249 9.68 17.94 5.52
N MET A 250 8.59 17.85 4.73
CA MET A 250 8.55 16.99 3.55
C MET A 250 9.43 17.53 2.43
N ALA A 251 9.40 18.84 2.21
CA ALA A 251 10.26 19.48 1.22
C ALA A 251 11.75 19.25 1.56
N GLU A 252 12.14 19.47 2.82
CA GLU A 252 13.50 19.25 3.31
C GLU A 252 13.92 17.78 3.15
N ALA A 253 13.11 16.83 3.64
CA ALA A 253 13.40 15.39 3.54
C ALA A 253 13.50 14.91 2.08
N PHE A 254 12.72 15.50 1.18
CA PHE A 254 12.77 15.16 -0.24
C PHE A 254 14.06 15.64 -0.89
N GLU A 255 14.53 16.88 -0.60
CA GLU A 255 15.83 17.37 -1.06
C GLU A 255 17.00 16.54 -0.51
N GLU A 256 16.93 16.14 0.76
CA GLU A 256 17.93 15.22 1.33
C GLU A 256 17.95 13.88 0.61
N ALA A 257 16.79 13.32 0.25
CA ALA A 257 16.71 12.11 -0.54
C ALA A 257 17.35 12.25 -1.92
N LEU A 258 17.13 13.39 -2.61
CA LEU A 258 17.80 13.69 -3.88
C LEU A 258 19.33 13.80 -3.71
N ALA A 259 19.79 14.39 -2.61
CA ALA A 259 21.21 14.46 -2.30
C ALA A 259 21.82 13.06 -2.05
N VAL A 260 21.06 12.11 -1.45
CA VAL A 260 21.48 10.71 -1.33
C VAL A 260 21.65 10.08 -2.71
N PHE A 261 20.73 10.30 -3.64
CA PHE A 261 20.83 9.80 -5.01
C PHE A 261 22.09 10.32 -5.70
N GLY A 262 22.42 11.61 -5.54
CA GLY A 262 23.67 12.17 -6.06
C GLY A 262 24.92 11.47 -5.50
N ARG A 263 24.94 11.14 -4.18
CA ARG A 263 26.06 10.38 -3.57
C ARG A 263 26.15 8.94 -4.08
N LEU A 264 25.05 8.35 -4.52
CA LEU A 264 25.02 7.04 -5.17
C LEU A 264 25.42 7.07 -6.65
N GLY A 265 25.75 8.27 -7.18
CA GLY A 265 26.13 8.46 -8.57
C GLY A 265 24.96 8.42 -9.56
N ILE A 266 23.79 8.75 -9.08
CA ILE A 266 22.55 8.83 -9.85
C ILE A 266 22.37 10.27 -10.34
N GLU A 267 21.98 10.45 -11.59
CA GLU A 267 21.68 11.76 -12.19
C GLU A 267 20.23 12.13 -11.94
N THR A 268 19.96 13.31 -11.36
CA THR A 268 18.61 13.88 -11.28
C THR A 268 18.38 14.79 -12.47
N VAL A 269 17.26 14.61 -13.16
CA VAL A 269 16.85 15.34 -14.36
C VAL A 269 15.57 16.09 -14.06
N ALA A 270 15.55 17.41 -14.19
CA ALA A 270 14.30 18.16 -14.09
C ALA A 270 13.39 17.80 -15.27
N ILE A 271 12.14 17.50 -14.97
CA ILE A 271 11.11 17.16 -15.95
C ILE A 271 9.84 17.93 -15.69
N ASP A 272 9.08 18.18 -16.74
CA ASP A 272 7.74 18.75 -16.65
C ASP A 272 6.68 17.67 -16.92
N LEU A 273 5.61 17.72 -16.11
CA LEU A 273 4.48 16.80 -16.21
C LEU A 273 3.19 17.63 -16.28
N ASP A 274 2.93 18.20 -17.46
CA ASP A 274 1.75 19.01 -17.73
C ASP A 274 0.45 18.21 -17.51
N GLY A 275 -0.50 18.82 -16.81
CA GLY A 275 -1.78 18.18 -16.51
C GLY A 275 -1.75 17.23 -15.31
N ALA A 276 -0.64 17.11 -14.58
CA ALA A 276 -0.56 16.32 -13.35
C ALA A 276 -1.57 16.78 -12.28
N GLU A 277 -1.88 18.08 -12.23
CA GLU A 277 -2.88 18.68 -11.34
C GLU A 277 -4.31 18.20 -11.63
N MET A 278 -4.56 17.69 -12.84
CA MET A 278 -5.84 17.11 -13.21
C MET A 278 -6.02 15.68 -12.71
N ALA A 279 -4.93 14.97 -12.38
CA ALA A 279 -4.97 13.57 -12.02
C ALA A 279 -5.94 13.26 -10.86
N PRO A 280 -5.99 14.03 -9.76
CA PRO A 280 -6.95 13.77 -8.68
C PRO A 280 -8.41 13.82 -9.14
N ALA A 281 -8.77 14.77 -10.00
CA ALA A 281 -10.15 14.92 -10.48
C ALA A 281 -10.50 13.82 -11.50
N MET A 282 -9.62 13.55 -12.46
CA MET A 282 -9.89 12.60 -13.55
C MET A 282 -9.90 11.16 -13.06
N VAL A 283 -8.91 10.77 -12.25
CA VAL A 283 -8.85 9.42 -11.67
C VAL A 283 -10.00 9.20 -10.70
N ALA A 284 -10.31 10.19 -9.82
CA ALA A 284 -11.46 10.07 -8.92
C ALA A 284 -12.76 9.87 -9.71
N ARG A 285 -12.98 10.63 -10.79
CA ARG A 285 -14.17 10.49 -11.65
C ARG A 285 -14.32 9.07 -12.19
N LEU A 286 -13.25 8.45 -12.70
CA LEU A 286 -13.27 7.08 -13.17
C LEU A 286 -13.54 6.09 -12.02
N VAL A 287 -12.76 6.18 -10.96
CA VAL A 287 -12.82 5.24 -9.83
C VAL A 287 -14.15 5.31 -9.08
N LEU A 288 -14.69 6.53 -8.85
CA LEU A 288 -15.98 6.69 -8.15
C LEU A 288 -17.14 6.13 -8.99
N THR A 289 -17.10 6.33 -10.31
CA THR A 289 -18.12 5.80 -11.23
C THR A 289 -18.07 4.28 -11.31
N ASP A 290 -16.85 3.70 -11.42
CA ASP A 290 -16.66 2.25 -11.43
C ASP A 290 -17.16 1.62 -10.12
N ALA A 291 -16.81 2.21 -8.98
CA ALA A 291 -17.26 1.75 -7.67
C ALA A 291 -18.78 1.82 -7.54
N TYR A 292 -19.41 2.91 -7.99
CA TYR A 292 -20.88 2.99 -8.02
C TYR A 292 -21.48 1.87 -8.88
N ALA A 293 -20.94 1.64 -10.07
CA ALA A 293 -21.42 0.58 -10.96
C ALA A 293 -21.34 -0.81 -10.33
N LEU A 294 -20.28 -1.09 -9.56
CA LEU A 294 -20.11 -2.34 -8.80
C LEU A 294 -21.12 -2.49 -7.66
N HIS A 295 -21.49 -1.40 -7.00
CA HIS A 295 -22.33 -1.42 -5.79
C HIS A 295 -23.80 -1.07 -6.04
N ARG A 296 -24.21 -0.60 -7.22
CA ARG A 296 -25.55 -0.06 -7.51
C ARG A 296 -26.71 -0.98 -7.11
N GLU A 297 -26.58 -2.29 -7.35
CA GLU A 297 -27.63 -3.25 -6.99
C GLU A 297 -27.71 -3.46 -5.47
N ARG A 298 -26.56 -3.48 -4.80
CA ARG A 298 -26.50 -3.59 -3.33
C ARG A 298 -27.00 -2.32 -2.67
N LEU A 299 -26.66 -1.15 -3.21
CA LEU A 299 -27.18 0.14 -2.74
C LEU A 299 -28.70 0.23 -2.83
N ALA A 300 -29.31 -0.32 -3.86
CA ALA A 300 -30.77 -0.34 -4.01
C ALA A 300 -31.47 -1.18 -2.92
N ARG A 301 -30.80 -2.19 -2.37
CA ARG A 301 -31.37 -3.10 -1.37
C ARG A 301 -30.96 -2.76 0.07
N GLU A 302 -29.72 -2.33 0.27
CA GLU A 302 -29.05 -2.33 1.59
C GLU A 302 -28.34 -1.01 1.88
N ARG A 303 -28.79 0.12 1.31
CA ARG A 303 -28.13 1.42 1.41
C ARG A 303 -27.77 1.83 2.84
N ALA A 304 -28.65 1.56 3.81
CA ALA A 304 -28.43 1.95 5.21
C ALA A 304 -27.29 1.20 5.91
N ALA A 305 -26.81 0.10 5.33
CA ALA A 305 -25.69 -0.69 5.88
C ALA A 305 -24.31 -0.22 5.40
N PHE A 306 -24.26 0.76 4.49
CA PHE A 306 -23.01 1.39 4.06
C PHE A 306 -22.64 2.55 4.98
N GLY A 307 -21.36 2.73 5.25
CA GLY A 307 -20.85 3.88 6.00
C GLY A 307 -21.12 5.21 5.27
N ALA A 308 -21.38 6.27 6.05
CA ALA A 308 -21.75 7.58 5.50
C ALA A 308 -20.68 8.16 4.55
N ASP A 309 -19.41 7.98 4.88
CA ASP A 309 -18.27 8.40 4.06
C ASP A 309 -18.26 7.68 2.71
N LEU A 310 -18.51 6.38 2.71
CA LEU A 310 -18.59 5.58 1.50
C LEU A 310 -19.79 5.97 0.65
N LEU A 311 -20.97 6.17 1.26
CA LEU A 311 -22.19 6.62 0.57
C LEU A 311 -21.95 7.94 -0.18
N LEU A 312 -21.30 8.91 0.47
CA LEU A 312 -20.98 10.20 -0.16
C LEU A 312 -20.19 10.01 -1.46
N ARG A 313 -19.20 9.13 -1.48
CA ARG A 313 -18.37 8.86 -2.67
C ARG A 313 -19.15 8.11 -3.74
N LEU A 314 -19.95 7.13 -3.36
CA LEU A 314 -20.78 6.38 -4.31
C LEU A 314 -21.85 7.29 -4.95
N ASP A 315 -22.42 8.24 -4.20
CA ASP A 315 -23.34 9.24 -4.73
C ASP A 315 -22.68 10.20 -5.73
N ILE A 316 -21.43 10.60 -5.48
CA ILE A 316 -20.65 11.39 -6.45
C ILE A 316 -20.45 10.56 -7.73
N GLY A 317 -20.10 9.27 -7.60
CA GLY A 317 -19.97 8.36 -8.76
C GLY A 317 -21.27 8.21 -9.55
N ALA A 318 -22.41 8.11 -8.84
CA ALA A 318 -23.74 8.02 -9.45
C ALA A 318 -24.09 9.28 -10.26
N GLY A 319 -23.59 10.44 -9.85
CA GLY A 319 -23.83 11.73 -10.55
C GLY A 319 -22.91 11.97 -11.78
N THR A 320 -21.93 11.11 -12.02
CA THR A 320 -21.03 11.25 -13.16
C THR A 320 -21.76 10.95 -14.48
N THR A 321 -21.74 11.90 -15.42
CA THR A 321 -22.33 11.68 -16.75
C THR A 321 -21.42 10.82 -17.65
N GLY A 322 -21.99 10.22 -18.70
CA GLY A 322 -21.19 9.51 -19.69
C GLY A 322 -20.16 10.40 -20.38
N ALA A 323 -20.47 11.69 -20.59
CA ALA A 323 -19.54 12.68 -21.14
C ALA A 323 -18.36 12.93 -20.20
N ASP A 324 -18.64 13.14 -18.91
CA ASP A 324 -17.60 13.33 -17.88
C ASP A 324 -16.65 12.13 -17.79
N TYR A 325 -17.22 10.91 -17.85
CA TYR A 325 -16.43 9.68 -17.85
C TYR A 325 -15.54 9.57 -19.10
N ALA A 326 -16.10 9.90 -20.28
CA ALA A 326 -15.35 9.90 -21.53
C ALA A 326 -14.21 10.94 -21.53
N ASP A 327 -14.43 12.13 -21.00
CA ASP A 327 -13.39 13.15 -20.85
C ASP A 327 -12.24 12.67 -19.95
N ALA A 328 -12.58 11.97 -18.86
CA ALA A 328 -11.57 11.41 -17.97
C ALA A 328 -10.76 10.28 -18.65
N LEU A 329 -11.39 9.44 -19.48
CA LEU A 329 -10.69 8.43 -20.29
C LEU A 329 -9.75 9.07 -21.32
N GLN A 330 -10.18 10.16 -21.98
CA GLN A 330 -9.31 10.89 -22.92
C GLN A 330 -8.11 11.52 -22.23
N TRP A 331 -8.31 12.11 -21.04
CA TRP A 331 -7.20 12.61 -20.22
C TRP A 331 -6.23 11.48 -19.87
N LEU A 332 -6.73 10.31 -19.43
CA LEU A 332 -5.96 9.15 -19.06
C LEU A 332 -5.02 8.69 -20.19
N GLU A 333 -5.52 8.64 -21.43
CA GLU A 333 -4.69 8.23 -22.58
C GLU A 333 -3.65 9.31 -22.94
N ARG A 334 -3.99 10.61 -22.86
CA ARG A 334 -3.01 11.70 -23.05
C ARG A 334 -1.92 11.65 -21.99
N TRP A 335 -2.28 11.43 -20.72
CA TRP A 335 -1.36 11.28 -19.61
C TRP A 335 -0.39 10.11 -19.82
N ARG A 336 -0.88 8.95 -20.20
CA ARG A 336 -0.07 7.77 -20.52
C ARG A 336 0.85 8.01 -21.72
N HIS A 337 0.38 8.72 -22.72
CA HIS A 337 1.20 9.09 -23.90
C HIS A 337 2.36 9.99 -23.51
N GLN A 338 2.11 11.04 -22.74
CA GLN A 338 3.13 11.96 -22.23
C GLN A 338 4.19 11.19 -21.42
N LEU A 339 3.77 10.35 -20.46
CA LEU A 339 4.69 9.60 -19.63
C LEU A 339 5.55 8.62 -20.44
N ARG A 340 5.03 8.00 -21.50
CA ARG A 340 5.88 7.20 -22.42
C ARG A 340 7.01 8.03 -23.01
N GLY A 341 6.77 9.27 -23.36
CA GLY A 341 7.80 10.20 -23.85
C GLY A 341 8.83 10.56 -22.76
N VAL A 342 8.36 10.86 -21.55
CA VAL A 342 9.23 11.20 -20.41
C VAL A 342 10.11 10.00 -20.03
N PHE A 343 9.54 8.80 -19.93
CA PHE A 343 10.31 7.57 -19.68
C PHE A 343 11.25 7.16 -20.84
N GLY A 344 11.18 7.82 -21.99
CA GLY A 344 12.21 7.75 -23.04
C GLY A 344 13.48 8.53 -22.68
N GLN A 345 13.41 9.45 -21.71
CA GLN A 345 14.49 10.33 -21.30
C GLN A 345 15.06 10.00 -19.92
N VAL A 346 14.29 9.36 -19.06
CA VAL A 346 14.67 8.99 -17.70
C VAL A 346 14.33 7.52 -17.41
N ASP A 347 15.01 6.92 -16.45
CA ASP A 347 14.79 5.53 -16.06
C ASP A 347 13.65 5.41 -15.05
N LEU A 348 13.63 6.29 -14.08
CA LEU A 348 12.62 6.36 -13.00
C LEU A 348 12.19 7.80 -12.80
N ILE A 349 11.04 7.99 -12.14
CA ILE A 349 10.58 9.30 -11.70
C ILE A 349 10.36 9.23 -10.20
N VAL A 350 10.80 10.27 -9.46
CA VAL A 350 10.63 10.36 -8.01
C VAL A 350 9.79 11.58 -7.64
N THR A 351 8.86 11.39 -6.69
CA THR A 351 8.02 12.45 -6.12
C THR A 351 7.79 12.19 -4.63
N PRO A 352 7.38 13.17 -3.82
CA PRO A 352 6.81 12.88 -2.52
C PRO A 352 5.60 11.94 -2.64
N THR A 353 5.47 10.94 -1.76
CA THR A 353 4.28 10.06 -1.75
C THR A 353 3.04 10.83 -1.33
N THR A 354 3.17 11.58 -0.23
CA THR A 354 2.13 12.47 0.32
C THR A 354 2.71 13.86 0.49
N PRO A 355 1.88 14.92 0.51
CA PRO A 355 2.39 16.29 0.66
C PRO A 355 3.06 16.58 2.00
N GLY A 356 2.86 15.74 2.99
CA GLY A 356 3.41 15.89 4.34
C GLY A 356 3.21 14.64 5.18
N PRO A 357 3.46 14.71 6.50
CA PRO A 357 3.21 13.64 7.43
C PRO A 357 1.71 13.32 7.54
N ALA A 358 1.38 12.22 8.23
CA ALA A 358 0.00 11.85 8.52
C ALA A 358 -0.74 13.01 9.21
N PRO A 359 -1.89 13.49 8.67
CA PRO A 359 -2.67 14.56 9.28
C PRO A 359 -3.25 14.15 10.63
N LEU A 360 -3.50 15.12 11.52
CA LEU A 360 -4.29 14.91 12.73
C LEU A 360 -5.75 14.59 12.37
N ILE A 361 -6.34 13.64 13.07
CA ILE A 361 -7.70 13.15 12.79
C ILE A 361 -8.73 14.28 12.97
N ASP A 362 -8.57 15.11 13.99
CA ASP A 362 -9.46 16.23 14.31
C ASP A 362 -9.35 17.42 13.33
N GLN A 363 -8.28 17.45 12.52
CA GLN A 363 -8.04 18.46 11.50
C GLN A 363 -8.38 17.97 10.08
N CYS A 364 -8.85 16.74 9.95
CA CYS A 364 -9.28 16.21 8.66
C CYS A 364 -10.60 16.85 8.23
N GLY A 365 -10.60 17.45 7.05
CA GLY A 365 -11.80 17.92 6.38
C GLY A 365 -12.72 16.79 5.92
N SER A 366 -13.66 17.11 5.04
CA SER A 366 -14.55 16.11 4.44
C SER A 366 -13.77 15.05 3.67
N ALA A 367 -14.37 13.86 3.51
CA ALA A 367 -13.76 12.75 2.78
C ALA A 367 -13.29 13.11 1.35
N PRO A 368 -14.06 13.86 0.53
CA PRO A 368 -13.59 14.31 -0.78
C PRO A 368 -12.41 15.28 -0.72
N GLU A 369 -12.36 16.15 0.30
CA GLU A 369 -11.25 17.07 0.51
C GLU A 369 -9.98 16.32 0.91
N LEU A 370 -10.10 15.38 1.83
CA LEU A 370 -9.02 14.52 2.26
C LEU A 370 -8.44 13.71 1.08
N MET A 371 -9.30 13.19 0.19
CA MET A 371 -8.84 12.52 -1.03
C MET A 371 -8.01 13.45 -1.93
N ARG A 372 -8.45 14.71 -2.09
CA ARG A 372 -7.72 15.69 -2.91
C ARG A 372 -6.39 16.11 -2.30
N THR A 373 -6.27 16.08 -0.99
CA THR A 373 -5.04 16.50 -0.29
C THR A 373 -4.05 15.35 -0.16
N ILE A 374 -4.39 14.28 0.55
CA ILE A 374 -3.41 13.22 0.86
C ILE A 374 -3.10 12.29 -0.31
N ALA A 375 -4.05 12.09 -1.25
CA ALA A 375 -3.85 11.24 -2.43
C ALA A 375 -3.39 12.02 -3.68
N ARG A 376 -3.17 13.33 -3.59
CA ARG A 376 -2.86 14.18 -4.75
C ARG A 376 -1.68 13.69 -5.57
N ASN A 377 -0.66 13.18 -4.91
CA ASN A 377 0.57 12.74 -5.58
C ASN A 377 0.50 11.29 -6.07
N THR A 378 -0.42 10.46 -5.54
CA THR A 378 -0.48 9.05 -5.90
C THR A 378 -1.37 8.76 -7.10
N TYR A 379 -2.38 9.59 -7.37
CA TYR A 379 -3.32 9.38 -8.48
C TYR A 379 -2.68 9.41 -9.86
N ALA A 380 -1.73 10.31 -10.10
CA ALA A 380 -1.02 10.40 -11.37
C ALA A 380 -0.31 9.09 -11.73
N TRP A 381 0.28 8.42 -10.75
CA TRP A 381 0.96 7.14 -10.91
C TRP A 381 0.00 5.96 -10.97
N SER A 382 -1.15 6.05 -10.33
CA SER A 382 -2.24 5.08 -10.55
C SER A 382 -2.75 5.12 -11.99
N ALA A 383 -2.87 6.31 -12.57
CA ALA A 383 -3.23 6.51 -13.97
C ALA A 383 -2.18 5.96 -14.96
N TRP A 384 -0.90 5.98 -14.60
CA TRP A 384 0.19 5.45 -15.42
C TRP A 384 0.13 3.93 -15.60
N ASN A 385 -0.35 3.19 -14.61
CA ASN A 385 -0.40 1.73 -14.59
C ASN A 385 0.97 1.01 -14.63
N GLY A 386 2.08 1.73 -14.53
CA GLY A 386 3.40 1.18 -14.19
C GLY A 386 3.58 1.00 -12.68
N PRO A 387 4.70 0.40 -12.25
CA PRO A 387 4.98 0.22 -10.83
C PRO A 387 5.27 1.55 -10.15
N SER A 388 4.85 1.66 -8.88
CA SER A 388 5.15 2.81 -8.03
C SER A 388 5.34 2.34 -6.58
N MET A 389 6.50 2.63 -5.98
CA MET A 389 6.87 2.17 -4.65
C MET A 389 7.10 3.36 -3.72
N SER A 390 6.38 3.40 -2.59
CA SER A 390 6.67 4.33 -1.51
C SER A 390 7.79 3.78 -0.64
N VAL A 391 8.76 4.64 -0.30
CA VAL A 391 9.90 4.32 0.56
C VAL A 391 10.05 5.43 1.61
N PRO A 392 10.32 5.13 2.89
CA PRO A 392 10.59 6.14 3.90
C PRO A 392 11.81 6.99 3.51
N CYS A 393 11.65 8.33 3.55
CA CYS A 393 12.72 9.26 3.18
C CYS A 393 13.11 10.24 4.28
N GLY A 394 12.48 10.16 5.44
CA GLY A 394 12.77 11.03 6.58
C GLY A 394 11.69 10.97 7.63
N PHE A 395 11.80 11.89 8.58
CA PHE A 395 10.82 12.11 9.66
C PHE A 395 10.63 13.60 9.86
N CYS A 396 9.38 14.02 10.08
CA CYS A 396 9.12 15.41 10.44
C CYS A 396 9.63 15.73 11.86
N ARG A 397 9.65 17.01 12.24
CA ARG A 397 10.10 17.49 13.57
C ARG A 397 9.31 16.87 14.72
N GLU A 398 8.06 16.47 14.46
CA GLU A 398 7.21 15.77 15.45
C GLU A 398 7.46 14.25 15.48
N GLY A 399 8.41 13.75 14.68
CA GLY A 399 8.80 12.34 14.65
C GLY A 399 7.93 11.45 13.79
N MET A 400 7.02 12.02 12.99
CA MET A 400 6.18 11.25 12.06
C MET A 400 6.97 10.90 10.79
N PRO A 401 6.75 9.69 10.23
CA PRO A 401 7.39 9.28 8.99
C PRO A 401 7.00 10.15 7.79
N LEU A 402 7.94 10.28 6.86
CA LEU A 402 7.77 10.91 5.56
C LEU A 402 8.18 9.92 4.47
N GLY A 403 7.43 9.88 3.36
CA GLY A 403 7.67 8.94 2.26
C GLY A 403 7.84 9.63 0.92
N MET A 404 8.83 9.18 0.14
CA MET A 404 8.93 9.44 -1.28
C MET A 404 8.40 8.24 -2.06
N GLN A 405 7.89 8.44 -3.28
CA GLN A 405 7.56 7.36 -4.18
C GLN A 405 8.42 7.39 -5.44
N VAL A 406 8.83 6.22 -5.86
CA VAL A 406 9.59 5.97 -7.08
C VAL A 406 8.70 5.25 -8.06
N SER A 407 8.57 5.77 -9.28
CA SER A 407 7.72 5.20 -10.34
C SER A 407 8.56 4.83 -11.56
N GLY A 408 8.23 3.72 -12.20
CA GLY A 408 8.97 3.16 -13.34
C GLY A 408 8.09 2.81 -14.53
N ARG A 409 8.74 2.30 -15.59
CA ARG A 409 8.04 1.76 -16.76
C ARG A 409 7.25 0.50 -16.36
N PRO A 410 6.14 0.20 -17.04
CA PRO A 410 5.44 -1.06 -16.80
C PRO A 410 6.37 -2.26 -16.89
N PHE A 411 6.28 -3.17 -15.91
CA PHE A 411 7.09 -4.37 -15.73
C PHE A 411 8.57 -4.13 -15.40
N ASP A 412 8.93 -2.93 -14.94
CA ASP A 412 10.30 -2.60 -14.51
C ASP A 412 10.40 -2.45 -12.98
N GLU A 413 9.75 -3.33 -12.24
CA GLU A 413 9.85 -3.39 -10.78
C GLU A 413 11.29 -3.62 -10.31
N ALA A 414 12.10 -4.30 -11.12
CA ALA A 414 13.49 -4.60 -10.79
C ALA A 414 14.33 -3.34 -10.58
N THR A 415 14.19 -2.32 -11.43
CA THR A 415 14.90 -1.05 -11.30
C THR A 415 14.44 -0.27 -10.05
N LEU A 416 13.13 -0.32 -9.71
CA LEU A 416 12.63 0.27 -8.47
C LEU A 416 13.26 -0.41 -7.24
N PHE A 417 13.34 -1.74 -7.23
CA PHE A 417 13.93 -2.49 -6.13
C PHE A 417 15.42 -2.18 -5.98
N ALA A 418 16.16 -2.14 -7.10
CA ALA A 418 17.58 -1.81 -7.08
C ALA A 418 17.81 -0.41 -6.45
N LEU A 419 17.05 0.60 -6.91
CA LEU A 419 17.16 1.95 -6.37
C LEU A 419 16.76 2.01 -4.90
N GLY A 420 15.58 1.46 -4.55
CA GLY A 420 15.06 1.50 -3.18
C GLY A 420 15.96 0.76 -2.19
N HIS A 421 16.53 -0.38 -2.59
CA HIS A 421 17.51 -1.11 -1.79
C HIS A 421 18.81 -0.31 -1.59
N ALA A 422 19.38 0.24 -2.66
CA ALA A 422 20.59 1.08 -2.56
C ALA A 422 20.35 2.31 -1.68
N TYR A 423 19.17 2.92 -1.76
CA TYR A 423 18.78 4.02 -0.90
C TYR A 423 18.71 3.58 0.57
N GLN A 424 18.10 2.42 0.87
CA GLN A 424 18.02 1.86 2.23
C GLN A 424 19.39 1.43 2.78
N GLN A 425 20.36 1.07 1.93
CA GLN A 425 21.76 0.83 2.36
C GLN A 425 22.49 2.12 2.70
N ALA A 426 22.12 3.25 2.08
CA ALA A 426 22.72 4.55 2.31
C ALA A 426 22.03 5.37 3.42
N THR A 427 20.91 4.89 3.96
CA THR A 427 20.09 5.57 4.99
C THR A 427 19.57 4.58 6.02
N ASP A 428 19.05 5.07 7.15
CA ASP A 428 18.49 4.26 8.23
C ASP A 428 16.99 4.47 8.48
N HIS A 429 16.31 5.27 7.67
CA HIS A 429 14.90 5.65 7.87
C HIS A 429 13.98 4.43 8.01
N HIS A 430 14.22 3.37 7.23
CA HIS A 430 13.46 2.12 7.27
C HIS A 430 13.76 1.26 8.51
N MET A 431 14.79 1.59 9.29
CA MET A 431 15.15 0.88 10.53
C MET A 431 14.42 1.45 11.74
N ARG A 432 13.91 2.67 11.67
CA ARG A 432 13.17 3.28 12.78
C ARG A 432 11.83 2.59 12.98
N ARG A 433 11.43 2.50 14.24
CA ARG A 433 10.17 1.87 14.66
C ARG A 433 9.37 2.85 15.51
N PRO A 434 8.03 2.74 15.53
CA PRO A 434 7.21 3.40 16.53
C PRO A 434 7.75 3.07 17.93
N ARG A 435 7.51 3.96 18.90
CA ARG A 435 7.86 3.68 20.30
C ARG A 435 7.27 2.33 20.70
N ASP A 436 8.05 1.52 21.41
CA ASP A 436 7.59 0.20 21.83
C ASP A 436 6.49 0.35 22.90
N MET A 437 5.24 0.36 22.43
CA MET A 437 4.04 0.47 23.29
C MET A 437 3.92 -0.71 24.27
N VAL A 438 4.69 -1.79 24.08
CA VAL A 438 4.79 -2.92 25.01
C VAL A 438 5.75 -2.57 26.15
N ALA A 439 6.92 -2.01 25.83
CA ALA A 439 7.90 -1.58 26.82
C ALA A 439 7.36 -0.46 27.72
N ASP A 440 6.62 0.51 27.15
CA ASP A 440 5.97 1.57 27.93
C ASP A 440 4.92 1.05 28.92
N ARG A 441 4.32 -0.11 28.66
CA ARG A 441 3.35 -0.74 29.55
C ARG A 441 4.03 -1.40 30.74
N LEU A 442 5.14 -2.08 30.51
CA LEU A 442 5.93 -2.70 31.57
C LEU A 442 6.55 -1.63 32.51
N ALA A 443 6.99 -0.50 31.93
CA ALA A 443 7.50 0.63 32.72
C ALA A 443 6.43 1.33 33.58
N LYS A 444 5.17 1.37 33.10
CA LYS A 444 4.02 2.00 33.80
C LYS A 444 3.32 1.04 34.79
N SER A 445 3.48 -0.28 34.65
CA SER A 445 2.83 -1.28 35.50
C SER A 445 3.58 -1.60 36.78
N GLY A 446 4.74 -0.97 37.00
CA GLY A 446 5.41 -1.02 38.31
C GLY A 446 5.95 -2.40 38.75
N PHE A 447 6.12 -3.34 37.82
CA PHE A 447 6.81 -4.59 38.10
C PHE A 447 8.32 -4.41 37.92
N GLY A 448 8.92 -3.70 38.86
CA GLY A 448 10.34 -3.55 39.05
C GLY A 448 10.59 -3.52 40.56
N GLY A 449 10.74 -4.68 41.14
CA GLY A 449 11.10 -4.87 42.54
C GLY A 449 11.50 -6.30 42.76
#